data_8f43792b75c26b3be64e06bf46835b6e
#
_entry.id   8f43792b75c26b3be64e06bf46835b6e
#
_cell.length_a   1.000
_cell.length_b   1.000
_cell.length_c   1.000
_cell.angle_alpha   90.00
_cell.angle_beta   90.00
_cell.angle_gamma   90.00
#
_symmetry.space_group_name_H-M   'P 1'
#
loop_
_entity.id
_entity.type
_entity.pdbx_description
1 polymer ?
#
loop_
_entity_poly.entity_id
_entity_poly.type
_entity_poly.pdbx_seq_one_letter_code
_entity_poly.pdbx_strand_id
1 'polypeptide(L)'
;MALSAQSRSDWKPWDEFKPSFSVQSDMLFSLDDKANGYKSWMGNSYVTGSLRNNYLELGLRYEELLRPMPGHEPEQGRGIPHMHLKGFVGKYGEVTLGDFYDQFGSGILFRSYEERTLGIDNAVRGVHVSLTPYDGVRLKGFTGQQRNYFDRTFRLFNKDRGFISGADGELAIHQWVPALRDKQMTLTLGGSYVNKVEDDEIIPVETPTGMTGPMRLNLPRQVHAFGGRAKFTLGGWVLNGEYAYKSSDPTASNHYIYAPGSVAMLSTSYSQRGMSLLLQAKRSENFNFLSARSSVGTPLHINHLPAFTANHTYTLAALYPYATQPDGEWAFQGDFRYMIPRGTWLGGKYGTGIRINYAHVRGLKSIATDQLPLGADESKLYGTDGYEHPFFGMGELYYSDFNLELSKKFSRTVSLTFEYYHQIYNQLVVEGHAINNPLVYSNIFVLDGKFRLAPRYTLRTELQYLYSRQAEGSWLFGLAELSIAPNWVISLSDQYNIDMTKEHYYMGSLAYATGSHRLQLGYGRTRAGVNCSGGVCRYMPETKGIYLSYNGSF
;
A
#
# COMPACT_ATOMS: atom_id res chain seq x y z
N MET A 1 -44.64 7.49 20.14
CA MET A 1 -43.36 7.83 20.75
C MET A 1 -42.98 9.22 20.28
N ALA A 2 -42.98 10.19 21.16
CA ALA A 2 -42.78 11.60 20.82
C ALA A 2 -41.29 11.83 20.52
N LEU A 3 -40.97 12.18 19.29
CA LEU A 3 -39.73 12.87 18.95
C LEU A 3 -39.79 14.22 19.67
N SER A 4 -39.03 14.37 20.76
CA SER A 4 -38.81 15.66 21.37
C SER A 4 -38.11 16.55 20.34
N ALA A 5 -38.83 17.51 19.81
CA ALA A 5 -38.29 18.59 19.03
C ALA A 5 -37.30 19.35 19.93
N GLN A 6 -36.01 19.09 19.79
CA GLN A 6 -35.00 20.01 20.27
C GLN A 6 -35.24 21.35 19.58
N SER A 7 -35.40 22.39 20.38
CA SER A 7 -35.78 23.70 19.93
C SER A 7 -34.86 24.20 18.83
N ARG A 8 -35.42 24.69 17.73
CA ARG A 8 -34.74 25.35 16.59
C ARG A 8 -33.90 26.59 16.97
N SER A 9 -33.79 26.93 18.27
CA SER A 9 -33.12 28.15 18.75
C SER A 9 -31.60 28.01 18.87
N ASP A 10 -31.02 26.77 18.83
CA ASP A 10 -29.57 26.57 19.04
C ASP A 10 -28.79 26.25 17.76
N TRP A 11 -29.43 26.28 16.61
CA TRP A 11 -28.75 26.08 15.33
C TRP A 11 -28.05 27.40 14.90
N LYS A 12 -26.79 27.57 15.30
CA LYS A 12 -25.90 28.60 14.78
C LYS A 12 -25.02 27.98 13.70
N PRO A 13 -25.35 28.15 12.41
CA PRO A 13 -24.57 27.56 11.32
C PRO A 13 -23.13 28.10 11.24
N TRP A 14 -22.82 29.12 12.03
CA TRP A 14 -21.53 29.82 12.05
C TRP A 14 -20.76 29.64 13.36
N ASP A 15 -21.02 28.58 14.14
CA ASP A 15 -20.15 28.23 15.25
C ASP A 15 -18.72 28.11 14.69
N GLU A 16 -17.77 28.73 15.38
CA GLU A 16 -16.43 29.05 14.94
C GLU A 16 -15.78 27.96 14.09
N PHE A 17 -15.62 28.24 12.80
CA PHE A 17 -14.82 27.40 11.92
C PHE A 17 -13.37 27.41 12.39
N LYS A 18 -12.82 26.22 12.62
CA LYS A 18 -11.42 26.03 12.95
C LYS A 18 -10.63 25.83 11.67
N PRO A 19 -9.73 26.75 11.30
CA PRO A 19 -8.84 26.54 10.19
C PRO A 19 -7.75 25.54 10.56
N SER A 20 -7.32 24.75 9.61
CA SER A 20 -6.14 23.88 9.67
C SER A 20 -5.37 24.03 8.37
N PHE A 21 -4.08 24.12 8.48
CA PHE A 21 -3.20 24.32 7.33
C PHE A 21 -1.97 23.46 7.46
N SER A 22 -1.56 22.77 6.39
CA SER A 22 -0.33 21.99 6.35
C SER A 22 0.43 22.18 5.05
N VAL A 23 1.74 22.13 5.14
CA VAL A 23 2.67 22.21 4.02
C VAL A 23 3.62 21.02 4.08
N GLN A 24 3.78 20.34 2.96
CA GLN A 24 4.84 19.39 2.72
C GLN A 24 5.57 19.79 1.43
N SER A 25 6.89 19.82 1.48
CA SER A 25 7.70 20.11 0.30
C SER A 25 9.00 19.30 0.37
N ASP A 26 9.25 18.52 -0.67
CA ASP A 26 10.47 17.75 -0.86
C ASP A 26 11.16 18.25 -2.12
N MET A 27 12.44 18.63 -2.01
CA MET A 27 13.22 19.25 -3.09
C MET A 27 14.57 18.54 -3.23
N LEU A 28 15.03 18.43 -4.46
CA LEU A 28 16.35 17.95 -4.85
C LEU A 28 17.05 19.01 -5.72
N PHE A 29 18.20 19.46 -5.28
CA PHE A 29 19.15 20.23 -6.09
C PHE A 29 20.19 19.24 -6.63
N SER A 30 19.98 18.82 -7.90
CA SER A 30 20.81 17.81 -8.55
C SER A 30 22.20 18.35 -8.86
N LEU A 31 23.21 17.55 -8.56
CA LEU A 31 24.62 17.82 -8.92
C LEU A 31 25.10 16.95 -10.08
N ASP A 32 24.22 16.15 -10.68
CA ASP A 32 24.52 15.20 -11.75
C ASP A 32 23.57 15.39 -12.94
N ASP A 33 23.52 16.62 -13.47
CA ASP A 33 22.48 17.07 -14.40
C ASP A 33 22.54 16.45 -15.79
N LYS A 34 23.70 15.96 -16.21
CA LYS A 34 23.94 15.70 -17.63
C LYS A 34 23.78 14.26 -18.06
N ALA A 35 24.02 13.30 -17.14
CA ALA A 35 23.96 11.88 -17.47
C ALA A 35 22.52 11.33 -17.55
N ASN A 36 21.60 11.87 -16.76
CA ASN A 36 20.22 11.34 -16.60
C ASN A 36 19.12 12.31 -17.06
N GLY A 37 19.47 13.46 -17.65
CA GLY A 37 18.48 14.45 -18.12
C GLY A 37 17.77 15.22 -17.00
N TYR A 38 18.23 15.12 -15.76
CA TYR A 38 17.65 15.83 -14.62
C TYR A 38 17.88 17.34 -14.70
N LYS A 39 16.92 18.09 -14.20
CA LYS A 39 17.03 19.55 -14.08
C LYS A 39 17.80 19.89 -12.82
N SER A 40 18.43 21.07 -12.79
CA SER A 40 19.23 21.55 -11.67
C SER A 40 18.47 21.58 -10.33
N TRP A 41 17.15 21.71 -10.37
CA TRP A 41 16.29 21.53 -9.19
C TRP A 41 14.96 20.86 -9.57
N MET A 42 14.47 20.02 -8.69
CA MET A 42 13.22 19.27 -8.79
C MET A 42 12.53 19.29 -7.43
N GLY A 43 11.20 19.12 -7.41
CA GLY A 43 10.50 19.09 -6.14
C GLY A 43 9.01 18.80 -6.26
N ASN A 44 8.48 18.23 -5.19
CA ASN A 44 7.07 17.94 -4.99
C ASN A 44 6.59 18.76 -3.79
N SER A 45 5.61 19.64 -3.98
CA SER A 45 5.08 20.50 -2.92
C SER A 45 3.56 20.36 -2.82
N TYR A 46 3.08 20.27 -1.60
CA TYR A 46 1.67 20.08 -1.25
C TYR A 46 1.28 21.07 -0.16
N VAL A 47 0.19 21.79 -0.40
CA VAL A 47 -0.40 22.72 0.55
C VAL A 47 -1.85 22.31 0.77
N THR A 48 -2.17 21.88 1.99
CA THR A 48 -3.53 21.45 2.34
C THR A 48 -4.11 22.42 3.36
N GLY A 49 -5.34 22.88 3.10
CA GLY A 49 -6.10 23.72 4.02
C GLY A 49 -7.47 23.12 4.25
N SER A 50 -7.98 23.24 5.48
CA SER A 50 -9.37 22.92 5.80
C SER A 50 -9.98 23.92 6.75
N LEU A 51 -11.30 24.08 6.63
CA LEU A 51 -12.16 24.84 7.54
C LEU A 51 -13.22 23.89 8.07
N ARG A 52 -13.25 23.65 9.37
CA ARG A 52 -14.16 22.68 9.99
C ARG A 52 -14.88 23.26 11.18
N ASN A 53 -16.18 22.96 11.26
CA ASN A 53 -16.99 23.10 12.48
C ASN A 53 -17.68 21.76 12.81
N ASN A 54 -18.65 21.78 13.72
CA ASN A 54 -19.38 20.58 14.13
C ASN A 54 -20.30 19.99 13.04
N TYR A 55 -20.61 20.75 11.98
CA TYR A 55 -21.58 20.39 10.95
C TYR A 55 -20.97 20.23 9.58
N LEU A 56 -19.93 21.02 9.28
CA LEU A 56 -19.34 21.09 7.94
C LEU A 56 -17.82 21.11 8.01
N GLU A 57 -17.21 20.54 6.98
CA GLU A 57 -15.78 20.67 6.68
C GLU A 57 -15.60 20.97 5.19
N LEU A 58 -14.86 22.02 4.89
CA LEU A 58 -14.36 22.34 3.56
C LEU A 58 -12.86 22.06 3.52
N GLY A 59 -12.40 21.24 2.60
CA GLY A 59 -10.98 20.93 2.40
C GLY A 59 -10.53 21.25 0.99
N LEU A 60 -9.31 21.77 0.87
CA LEU A 60 -8.64 22.08 -0.39
C LEU A 60 -7.18 21.66 -0.31
N ARG A 61 -6.64 21.13 -1.42
CA ARG A 61 -5.20 20.84 -1.56
C ARG A 61 -4.66 21.40 -2.86
N TYR A 62 -3.67 22.26 -2.75
CA TYR A 62 -2.84 22.71 -3.88
C TYR A 62 -1.60 21.85 -3.98
N GLU A 63 -1.25 21.46 -5.20
CA GLU A 63 -0.06 20.68 -5.51
C GLU A 63 0.76 21.40 -6.58
N GLU A 64 2.09 21.32 -6.43
CA GLU A 64 3.03 21.82 -7.42
C GLU A 64 4.14 20.80 -7.65
N LEU A 65 4.08 20.14 -8.82
CA LEU A 65 5.03 19.15 -9.32
C LEU A 65 5.47 19.52 -10.73
N LEU A 66 5.81 20.78 -10.98
CA LEU A 66 6.23 21.25 -12.32
C LEU A 66 7.55 20.64 -12.77
N ARG A 67 8.39 20.33 -11.82
CA ARG A 67 9.63 19.58 -11.98
C ARG A 67 9.66 18.50 -10.90
N PRO A 68 8.91 17.41 -11.10
CA PRO A 68 8.74 16.42 -10.06
C PRO A 68 10.07 15.77 -9.66
N MET A 69 10.12 15.27 -8.45
CA MET A 69 11.23 14.43 -7.99
C MET A 69 11.43 13.25 -8.92
N PRO A 70 12.67 12.77 -9.13
CA PRO A 70 12.95 11.61 -9.98
C PRO A 70 12.10 10.41 -9.60
N GLY A 71 11.56 9.71 -10.61
CA GLY A 71 10.60 8.64 -10.43
C GLY A 71 9.14 9.11 -10.32
N HIS A 72 8.87 10.41 -10.25
CA HIS A 72 7.53 11.01 -10.19
C HIS A 72 7.14 11.77 -11.47
N GLU A 73 7.83 11.53 -12.58
CA GLU A 73 7.61 12.23 -13.85
C GLU A 73 6.16 12.10 -14.38
N PRO A 74 5.47 10.95 -14.22
CA PRO A 74 4.08 10.84 -14.66
C PRO A 74 3.11 11.75 -13.90
N GLU A 75 3.50 12.23 -12.72
CA GLU A 75 2.69 13.11 -11.87
C GLU A 75 2.93 14.59 -12.13
N GLN A 76 3.66 14.94 -13.20
CA GLN A 76 3.98 16.34 -13.51
C GLN A 76 2.73 17.20 -13.68
N GLY A 77 2.65 18.31 -12.92
CA GLY A 77 1.55 19.25 -13.02
C GLY A 77 1.47 20.21 -11.84
N ARG A 78 0.47 21.07 -11.85
CA ARG A 78 0.13 21.95 -10.72
C ARG A 78 -1.37 22.26 -10.70
N GLY A 79 -1.91 22.54 -9.54
CA GLY A 79 -3.30 22.97 -9.40
C GLY A 79 -3.94 22.57 -8.08
N ILE A 80 -5.26 22.53 -8.06
CA ILE A 80 -6.07 22.09 -6.91
C ILE A 80 -6.75 20.77 -7.30
N PRO A 81 -6.03 19.64 -7.23
CA PRO A 81 -6.57 18.35 -7.66
C PRO A 81 -7.49 17.70 -6.64
N HIS A 82 -7.49 18.18 -5.39
CA HIS A 82 -8.30 17.63 -4.32
C HIS A 82 -9.10 18.74 -3.64
N MET A 83 -10.42 18.60 -3.63
CA MET A 83 -11.36 19.48 -2.93
C MET A 83 -12.56 18.69 -2.44
N HIS A 84 -13.05 18.99 -1.24
CA HIS A 84 -14.25 18.35 -0.72
C HIS A 84 -15.05 19.27 0.18
N LEU A 85 -16.36 18.99 0.22
CA LEU A 85 -17.30 19.49 1.20
C LEU A 85 -17.89 18.30 1.95
N LYS A 86 -17.69 18.23 3.27
CA LYS A 86 -18.21 17.18 4.13
C LYS A 86 -19.24 17.75 5.09
N GLY A 87 -20.42 17.13 5.13
CA GLY A 87 -21.49 17.43 6.09
C GLY A 87 -21.59 16.32 7.13
N PHE A 88 -21.69 16.70 8.40
CA PHE A 88 -21.84 15.77 9.52
C PHE A 88 -23.29 15.73 10.00
N VAL A 89 -23.88 14.53 10.07
CA VAL A 89 -25.25 14.30 10.55
C VAL A 89 -25.19 13.80 11.99
N GLY A 90 -24.66 14.65 12.87
CA GLY A 90 -24.44 14.30 14.26
C GLY A 90 -23.64 13.01 14.43
N LYS A 91 -24.11 12.09 15.28
CA LYS A 91 -23.50 10.77 15.50
C LYS A 91 -23.89 9.71 14.43
N TYR A 92 -24.81 10.04 13.56
CA TYR A 92 -25.41 9.06 12.64
C TYR A 92 -24.64 8.90 11.34
N GLY A 93 -23.77 9.84 11.00
CA GLY A 93 -22.93 9.70 9.80
C GLY A 93 -22.47 10.99 9.18
N GLU A 94 -21.91 10.86 7.99
CA GLU A 94 -21.37 11.95 7.20
C GLU A 94 -21.65 11.76 5.70
N VAL A 95 -21.71 12.87 4.98
CA VAL A 95 -21.83 12.93 3.53
C VAL A 95 -20.71 13.79 2.99
N THR A 96 -19.95 13.29 2.02
CA THR A 96 -18.87 14.02 1.35
C THR A 96 -19.22 14.23 -0.11
N LEU A 97 -19.06 15.47 -0.57
CA LEU A 97 -19.15 15.88 -1.97
C LEU A 97 -17.76 16.33 -2.43
N GLY A 98 -17.28 15.83 -3.56
CA GLY A 98 -15.95 16.10 -4.07
C GLY A 98 -15.00 14.92 -3.88
N ASP A 99 -13.73 15.18 -3.56
CA ASP A 99 -12.71 14.14 -3.45
C ASP A 99 -12.70 13.48 -2.08
N PHE A 100 -12.66 12.17 -2.04
CA PHE A 100 -12.62 11.39 -0.81
C PHE A 100 -11.75 10.14 -0.95
N TYR A 101 -11.34 9.62 0.20
CA TYR A 101 -10.70 8.32 0.38
C TYR A 101 -11.58 7.44 1.25
N ASP A 102 -11.72 6.18 0.87
CA ASP A 102 -12.42 5.17 1.69
C ASP A 102 -11.96 3.75 1.34
N GLN A 103 -12.32 2.80 2.18
CA GLN A 103 -11.97 1.40 2.05
C GLN A 103 -13.13 0.51 2.54
N PHE A 104 -13.38 -0.60 1.85
CA PHE A 104 -14.31 -1.65 2.25
C PHE A 104 -13.51 -2.86 2.78
N GLY A 105 -13.83 -3.30 4.01
CA GLY A 105 -13.12 -4.41 4.65
C GLY A 105 -11.61 -4.22 4.68
N SER A 106 -10.86 -5.21 4.23
CA SER A 106 -9.40 -5.14 4.10
C SER A 106 -8.90 -4.38 2.87
N GLY A 107 -9.81 -3.94 2.01
CA GLY A 107 -9.49 -3.22 0.77
C GLY A 107 -9.41 -4.08 -0.48
N ILE A 108 -9.61 -5.40 -0.37
CA ILE A 108 -9.50 -6.30 -1.53
C ILE A 108 -10.53 -6.00 -2.62
N LEU A 109 -11.68 -5.43 -2.27
CA LEU A 109 -12.70 -5.05 -3.22
C LEU A 109 -12.64 -3.57 -3.60
N PHE A 110 -12.45 -2.69 -2.61
CA PHE A 110 -12.32 -1.26 -2.79
C PHE A 110 -11.40 -0.64 -1.76
N ARG A 111 -10.41 0.11 -2.24
CA ARG A 111 -9.54 0.97 -1.43
C ARG A 111 -9.09 2.17 -2.26
N SER A 112 -9.45 3.34 -1.81
CA SER A 112 -8.96 4.62 -2.31
C SER A 112 -8.06 5.26 -1.25
N TYR A 113 -6.82 5.62 -1.61
CA TYR A 113 -5.81 6.10 -0.67
C TYR A 113 -4.74 6.94 -1.36
N GLU A 114 -3.93 7.61 -0.55
CA GLU A 114 -2.75 8.35 -0.99
C GLU A 114 -1.49 7.72 -0.38
N GLU A 115 -0.47 7.52 -1.22
CA GLU A 115 0.88 7.13 -0.82
C GLU A 115 1.89 7.91 -1.68
N ARG A 116 2.29 9.08 -1.17
CA ARG A 116 3.11 10.04 -1.94
C ARG A 116 4.47 9.51 -2.32
N THR A 117 5.08 8.66 -1.50
CA THR A 117 6.40 8.07 -1.79
C THR A 117 6.38 7.14 -2.98
N LEU A 118 5.20 6.58 -3.31
CA LEU A 118 4.96 5.76 -4.49
C LEU A 118 4.22 6.49 -5.60
N GLY A 119 3.87 7.77 -5.40
CA GLY A 119 3.08 8.55 -6.33
C GLY A 119 1.66 8.01 -6.54
N ILE A 120 1.10 7.36 -5.51
CA ILE A 120 -0.27 6.87 -5.57
C ILE A 120 -1.19 7.92 -4.97
N ASP A 121 -2.19 8.32 -5.74
CA ASP A 121 -3.33 9.09 -5.28
C ASP A 121 -4.53 8.74 -6.16
N ASN A 122 -5.30 7.76 -5.70
CA ASN A 122 -6.49 7.29 -6.38
C ASN A 122 -7.80 7.77 -5.70
N ALA A 123 -7.78 9.02 -5.16
CA ALA A 123 -8.96 9.68 -4.62
C ALA A 123 -10.15 9.54 -5.58
N VAL A 124 -11.33 9.34 -5.04
CA VAL A 124 -12.57 9.30 -5.83
C VAL A 124 -13.25 10.67 -5.75
N ARG A 125 -13.52 11.27 -6.90
CA ARG A 125 -14.32 12.49 -7.03
C ARG A 125 -15.76 12.13 -7.29
N GLY A 126 -16.63 12.50 -6.36
CA GLY A 126 -18.05 12.17 -6.49
C GLY A 126 -18.82 12.44 -5.21
N VAL A 127 -19.65 11.48 -4.84
CA VAL A 127 -20.46 11.50 -3.62
C VAL A 127 -20.12 10.28 -2.78
N HIS A 128 -19.90 10.50 -1.49
CA HIS A 128 -19.67 9.45 -0.51
C HIS A 128 -20.59 9.66 0.69
N VAL A 129 -21.12 8.57 1.21
CA VAL A 129 -21.99 8.54 2.39
C VAL A 129 -21.52 7.46 3.35
N SER A 130 -21.36 7.79 4.61
CA SER A 130 -21.08 6.83 5.69
C SER A 130 -22.10 7.04 6.81
N LEU A 131 -22.84 5.98 7.15
CA LEU A 131 -23.93 6.01 8.13
C LEU A 131 -23.72 4.97 9.23
N THR A 132 -24.10 5.34 10.44
CA THR A 132 -24.20 4.45 11.60
C THR A 132 -25.62 4.62 12.19
N PRO A 133 -26.66 4.09 11.50
CA PRO A 133 -28.06 4.35 11.87
C PRO A 133 -28.43 3.73 13.22
N TYR A 134 -27.79 2.63 13.60
CA TYR A 134 -27.97 1.93 14.86
C TYR A 134 -26.63 1.44 15.39
N ASP A 135 -26.56 1.19 16.69
CA ASP A 135 -25.40 0.55 17.29
C ASP A 135 -25.19 -0.83 16.68
N GLY A 136 -23.98 -1.06 16.17
CA GLY A 136 -23.61 -2.30 15.48
C GLY A 136 -23.93 -2.36 13.99
N VAL A 137 -24.50 -1.31 13.39
CA VAL A 137 -24.73 -1.20 11.93
C VAL A 137 -23.89 -0.07 11.36
N ARG A 138 -23.05 -0.37 10.40
CA ARG A 138 -22.34 0.63 9.58
C ARG A 138 -22.68 0.40 8.12
N LEU A 139 -23.06 1.46 7.42
CA LEU A 139 -23.37 1.45 6.00
C LEU A 139 -22.52 2.51 5.31
N LYS A 140 -21.97 2.17 4.15
CA LYS A 140 -21.24 3.11 3.30
C LYS A 140 -21.74 2.98 1.86
N GLY A 141 -21.66 4.07 1.12
CA GLY A 141 -21.96 4.08 -0.30
C GLY A 141 -21.25 5.22 -1.01
N PHE A 142 -20.86 4.99 -2.26
CA PHE A 142 -20.24 6.03 -3.06
C PHE A 142 -20.50 5.85 -4.55
N THR A 143 -20.34 6.96 -5.28
CA THR A 143 -20.27 6.97 -6.74
C THR A 143 -19.35 8.10 -7.20
N GLY A 144 -18.53 7.87 -8.22
CA GLY A 144 -17.60 8.85 -8.75
C GLY A 144 -16.58 8.30 -9.72
N GLN A 145 -15.57 9.11 -9.99
CA GLN A 145 -14.42 8.76 -10.84
C GLN A 145 -13.12 8.89 -10.05
N GLN A 146 -12.18 7.98 -10.27
CA GLN A 146 -10.86 8.07 -9.65
C GLN A 146 -10.03 9.18 -10.28
N ARG A 147 -9.19 9.79 -9.46
CA ARG A 147 -8.14 10.70 -9.89
C ARG A 147 -7.08 9.94 -10.69
N ASN A 148 -6.61 10.54 -11.77
CA ASN A 148 -5.43 10.11 -12.49
C ASN A 148 -4.50 11.32 -12.68
N TYR A 149 -3.52 11.48 -11.80
CA TYR A 149 -2.57 12.61 -11.80
C TYR A 149 -3.26 13.99 -11.93
N PHE A 150 -2.67 14.89 -12.69
CA PHE A 150 -3.22 16.22 -13.02
C PHE A 150 -4.12 16.23 -14.26
N ASP A 151 -4.68 15.09 -14.64
CA ASP A 151 -5.55 15.07 -15.80
C ASP A 151 -6.74 16.03 -15.58
N ARG A 152 -6.49 17.29 -15.94
CA ARG A 152 -7.45 18.39 -16.10
C ARG A 152 -8.20 18.80 -14.82
N THR A 153 -7.51 19.49 -13.99
CA THR A 153 -7.88 19.97 -12.66
C THR A 153 -9.24 20.65 -12.50
N PHE A 154 -9.89 21.11 -13.55
CA PHE A 154 -11.19 21.83 -13.48
C PHE A 154 -12.37 21.10 -14.10
N ARG A 155 -12.20 19.94 -14.71
CA ARG A 155 -13.33 19.12 -15.15
C ARG A 155 -13.82 18.26 -13.99
N LEU A 156 -15.13 18.37 -13.68
CA LEU A 156 -15.75 17.53 -12.66
C LEU A 156 -15.57 16.05 -12.99
N PHE A 157 -15.74 15.67 -14.26
CA PHE A 157 -15.59 14.28 -14.72
C PHE A 157 -14.90 14.24 -16.09
N ASN A 158 -14.13 13.17 -16.32
CA ASN A 158 -13.50 12.89 -17.60
C ASN A 158 -14.31 11.84 -18.38
N LYS A 159 -14.59 12.09 -19.66
CA LYS A 159 -15.34 11.17 -20.51
C LYS A 159 -14.61 9.84 -20.79
N ASP A 160 -13.30 9.87 -20.77
CA ASP A 160 -12.44 8.73 -21.11
C ASP A 160 -12.13 7.84 -19.91
N ARG A 161 -12.88 7.97 -18.81
CA ARG A 161 -12.71 7.16 -17.60
C ARG A 161 -14.00 6.56 -17.14
N GLY A 162 -13.87 5.34 -16.59
CA GLY A 162 -14.98 4.64 -15.98
C GLY A 162 -15.50 5.34 -14.72
N PHE A 163 -16.80 5.20 -14.49
CA PHE A 163 -17.43 5.50 -13.22
C PHE A 163 -17.37 4.27 -12.33
N ILE A 164 -17.07 4.50 -11.06
CA ILE A 164 -17.14 3.47 -10.03
C ILE A 164 -18.21 3.82 -9.01
N SER A 165 -18.96 2.82 -8.59
CA SER A 165 -19.98 2.94 -7.55
C SER A 165 -19.85 1.76 -6.60
N GLY A 166 -20.05 1.99 -5.32
CA GLY A 166 -19.92 0.93 -4.33
C GLY A 166 -20.85 1.10 -3.15
N ALA A 167 -21.16 -0.01 -2.51
CA ALA A 167 -21.90 -0.09 -1.25
C ALA A 167 -21.25 -1.11 -0.33
N ASP A 168 -21.22 -0.82 0.95
CA ASP A 168 -20.67 -1.66 2.00
C ASP A 168 -21.55 -1.64 3.24
N GLY A 169 -21.72 -2.79 3.87
CA GLY A 169 -22.43 -2.92 5.12
C GLY A 169 -21.70 -3.81 6.11
N GLU A 170 -21.65 -3.38 7.36
CA GLU A 170 -21.10 -4.15 8.48
C GLU A 170 -22.11 -4.28 9.61
N LEU A 171 -22.17 -5.48 10.18
CA LEU A 171 -23.07 -5.86 11.27
C LEU A 171 -22.24 -6.43 12.44
N ALA A 172 -22.19 -5.71 13.55
CA ALA A 172 -21.55 -6.17 14.79
C ALA A 172 -22.55 -6.99 15.62
N ILE A 173 -22.72 -8.26 15.26
CA ILE A 173 -23.75 -9.18 15.79
C ILE A 173 -23.67 -9.31 17.31
N HIS A 174 -22.47 -9.26 17.88
CA HIS A 174 -22.26 -9.31 19.33
C HIS A 174 -22.93 -8.17 20.11
N GLN A 175 -23.30 -7.07 19.46
CA GLN A 175 -24.04 -5.98 20.11
C GLN A 175 -25.51 -6.34 20.36
N TRP A 176 -26.06 -7.25 19.57
CA TRP A 176 -27.48 -7.66 19.63
C TRP A 176 -27.69 -9.03 20.28
N VAL A 177 -26.64 -9.88 20.33
CA VAL A 177 -26.73 -11.24 20.89
C VAL A 177 -26.07 -11.28 22.26
N PRO A 178 -26.85 -11.23 23.38
CA PRO A 178 -26.29 -11.21 24.74
C PRO A 178 -25.34 -12.37 25.02
N ALA A 179 -25.64 -13.57 24.52
CA ALA A 179 -24.80 -14.77 24.72
C ALA A 179 -23.37 -14.63 24.18
N LEU A 180 -23.15 -13.83 23.14
CA LEU A 180 -21.80 -13.51 22.65
C LEU A 180 -21.10 -12.53 23.56
N ARG A 181 -21.81 -11.49 24.00
CA ARG A 181 -21.29 -10.45 24.89
C ARG A 181 -20.91 -11.02 26.25
N ASP A 182 -21.73 -11.88 26.82
CA ASP A 182 -21.51 -12.50 28.14
C ASP A 182 -20.27 -13.42 28.14
N LYS A 183 -19.94 -14.03 27.00
CA LYS A 183 -18.73 -14.83 26.78
C LYS A 183 -17.53 -14.03 26.29
N GLN A 184 -17.61 -12.70 26.24
CA GLN A 184 -16.58 -11.81 25.68
C GLN A 184 -16.17 -12.19 24.25
N MET A 185 -17.14 -12.65 23.46
CA MET A 185 -16.99 -12.99 22.06
C MET A 185 -17.45 -11.82 21.18
N THR A 186 -16.74 -11.54 20.10
CA THR A 186 -17.22 -10.59 19.08
C THR A 186 -17.39 -11.30 17.75
N LEU A 187 -18.47 -10.99 17.06
CA LEU A 187 -18.70 -11.42 15.70
C LEU A 187 -19.13 -10.20 14.89
N THR A 188 -18.38 -9.92 13.82
CA THR A 188 -18.71 -8.89 12.84
C THR A 188 -18.81 -9.54 11.48
N LEU A 189 -19.91 -9.30 10.77
CA LEU A 189 -20.12 -9.74 9.39
C LEU A 189 -20.17 -8.51 8.49
N GLY A 190 -19.64 -8.62 7.29
CA GLY A 190 -19.69 -7.53 6.31
C GLY A 190 -19.94 -8.05 4.90
N GLY A 191 -20.57 -7.20 4.10
CA GLY A 191 -20.81 -7.45 2.68
C GLY A 191 -20.56 -6.19 1.87
N SER A 192 -19.96 -6.33 0.71
CA SER A 192 -19.58 -5.23 -0.16
C SER A 192 -19.94 -5.51 -1.61
N TYR A 193 -20.25 -4.45 -2.33
CA TYR A 193 -20.48 -4.48 -3.77
C TYR A 193 -19.77 -3.29 -4.42
N VAL A 194 -19.13 -3.52 -5.56
CA VAL A 194 -18.54 -2.46 -6.40
C VAL A 194 -18.89 -2.73 -7.85
N ASN A 195 -19.27 -1.68 -8.55
CA ASN A 195 -19.53 -1.69 -9.98
C ASN A 195 -18.61 -0.68 -10.68
N LYS A 196 -18.01 -1.10 -11.78
CA LYS A 196 -17.30 -0.24 -12.72
C LYS A 196 -18.13 -0.15 -14.02
N VAL A 197 -18.33 1.05 -14.52
CA VAL A 197 -18.97 1.32 -15.83
C VAL A 197 -17.97 2.07 -16.70
N GLU A 198 -17.63 1.50 -17.84
CA GLU A 198 -16.64 2.04 -18.78
C GLU A 198 -17.16 1.89 -20.20
N ASP A 199 -16.93 2.91 -21.02
CA ASP A 199 -17.35 2.86 -22.43
C ASP A 199 -16.50 1.86 -23.23
N ASP A 200 -17.03 1.44 -24.39
CA ASP A 200 -16.35 0.50 -25.28
C ASP A 200 -15.09 1.19 -25.86
N GLU A 201 -14.01 0.42 -25.95
CA GLU A 201 -12.73 0.84 -26.50
C GLU A 201 -12.32 -0.13 -27.62
N ILE A 202 -11.75 0.40 -28.69
CA ILE A 202 -11.27 -0.45 -29.79
C ILE A 202 -9.85 -0.89 -29.47
N ILE A 203 -9.71 -2.13 -29.05
CA ILE A 203 -8.40 -2.76 -28.84
C ILE A 203 -8.18 -3.76 -29.97
N PRO A 204 -7.28 -3.44 -30.93
CA PRO A 204 -6.95 -4.38 -32.00
C PRO A 204 -6.16 -5.56 -31.43
N VAL A 205 -6.52 -6.78 -31.81
CA VAL A 205 -5.81 -8.00 -31.50
C VAL A 205 -5.36 -8.70 -32.77
N GLU A 206 -4.27 -9.46 -32.69
CA GLU A 206 -3.82 -10.31 -33.77
C GLU A 206 -4.91 -11.36 -34.11
N THR A 207 -5.15 -11.54 -35.37
CA THR A 207 -6.15 -12.51 -35.83
C THR A 207 -5.64 -13.92 -35.53
N PRO A 208 -6.41 -14.75 -34.80
CA PRO A 208 -6.02 -16.14 -34.56
C PRO A 208 -5.83 -16.91 -35.87
N THR A 209 -4.95 -17.90 -35.84
CA THR A 209 -4.63 -18.74 -37.02
C THR A 209 -5.92 -19.33 -37.61
N GLY A 210 -6.17 -19.04 -38.89
CA GLY A 210 -7.35 -19.53 -39.61
C GLY A 210 -8.53 -18.56 -39.68
N MET A 211 -8.45 -17.39 -39.04
CA MET A 211 -9.42 -16.30 -39.18
C MET A 211 -8.91 -15.23 -40.13
N THR A 212 -9.81 -14.61 -40.89
CA THR A 212 -9.48 -13.52 -41.85
C THR A 212 -10.10 -12.22 -41.41
N GLY A 213 -9.31 -11.15 -41.40
CA GLY A 213 -9.75 -9.77 -41.10
C GLY A 213 -9.36 -9.27 -39.71
N PRO A 214 -9.44 -7.96 -39.49
CA PRO A 214 -9.13 -7.36 -38.20
C PRO A 214 -10.19 -7.75 -37.17
N MET A 215 -9.75 -8.26 -36.03
CA MET A 215 -10.61 -8.59 -34.90
C MET A 215 -10.42 -7.57 -33.77
N ARG A 216 -11.44 -7.40 -32.97
CA ARG A 216 -11.40 -6.58 -31.77
C ARG A 216 -11.95 -7.34 -30.56
N LEU A 217 -11.54 -6.95 -29.37
CA LEU A 217 -12.06 -7.54 -28.14
C LEU A 217 -13.52 -7.14 -27.92
N ASN A 218 -14.31 -8.09 -27.40
CA ASN A 218 -15.65 -7.82 -26.90
C ASN A 218 -15.55 -7.40 -25.43
N LEU A 219 -15.52 -6.11 -25.19
CA LEU A 219 -15.27 -5.55 -23.87
C LEU A 219 -16.57 -5.35 -23.09
N PRO A 220 -16.67 -5.85 -21.85
CA PRO A 220 -17.86 -5.63 -21.01
C PRO A 220 -17.93 -4.13 -20.63
N ARG A 221 -19.13 -3.54 -20.80
CA ARG A 221 -19.38 -2.16 -20.37
C ARG A 221 -19.45 -2.04 -18.85
N GLN A 222 -19.87 -3.10 -18.18
CA GLN A 222 -20.03 -3.14 -16.73
C GLN A 222 -19.27 -4.33 -16.15
N VAL A 223 -18.56 -4.06 -15.06
CA VAL A 223 -17.88 -5.09 -14.28
C VAL A 223 -18.42 -5.04 -12.86
N HIS A 224 -18.93 -6.16 -12.38
CA HIS A 224 -19.51 -6.31 -11.06
C HIS A 224 -18.57 -7.07 -10.15
N ALA A 225 -18.37 -6.57 -8.94
CA ALA A 225 -17.56 -7.23 -7.94
C ALA A 225 -18.29 -7.28 -6.60
N PHE A 226 -18.21 -8.42 -5.92
CA PHE A 226 -18.89 -8.71 -4.66
C PHE A 226 -17.89 -9.21 -3.63
N GLY A 227 -18.09 -8.84 -2.38
CA GLY A 227 -17.26 -9.32 -1.28
C GLY A 227 -18.07 -9.64 -0.04
N GLY A 228 -17.59 -10.64 0.71
CA GLY A 228 -18.13 -11.00 2.01
C GLY A 228 -17.00 -11.21 3.01
N ARG A 229 -17.20 -10.79 4.26
CA ARG A 229 -16.20 -10.92 5.32
C ARG A 229 -16.80 -11.27 6.66
N ALA A 230 -16.02 -11.98 7.47
CA ALA A 230 -16.36 -12.31 8.84
C ALA A 230 -15.15 -12.13 9.74
N LYS A 231 -15.36 -11.50 10.88
CA LYS A 231 -14.36 -11.37 11.94
C LYS A 231 -14.93 -11.91 13.24
N PHE A 232 -14.22 -12.87 13.81
CA PHE A 232 -14.56 -13.49 15.10
C PHE A 232 -13.43 -13.30 16.10
N THR A 233 -13.77 -12.91 17.34
CA THR A 233 -12.80 -12.77 18.42
C THR A 233 -13.26 -13.55 19.64
N LEU A 234 -12.36 -14.31 20.26
CA LEU A 234 -12.60 -15.05 21.50
C LEU A 234 -11.34 -15.04 22.36
N GLY A 235 -11.39 -14.33 23.49
CA GLY A 235 -10.21 -14.16 24.34
C GLY A 235 -9.03 -13.57 23.57
N GLY A 236 -7.91 -14.30 23.53
CA GLY A 236 -6.71 -13.89 22.78
C GLY A 236 -6.75 -14.22 21.28
N TRP A 237 -7.76 -14.94 20.79
CA TRP A 237 -7.89 -15.36 19.40
C TRP A 237 -8.68 -14.35 18.57
N VAL A 238 -8.19 -14.08 17.37
CA VAL A 238 -8.91 -13.36 16.33
C VAL A 238 -8.84 -14.16 15.03
N LEU A 239 -9.99 -14.45 14.46
CA LEU A 239 -10.12 -15.10 13.15
C LEU A 239 -10.78 -14.11 12.18
N ASN A 240 -10.17 -13.91 11.01
CA ASN A 240 -10.72 -13.12 9.92
C ASN A 240 -10.76 -13.95 8.64
N GLY A 241 -11.89 -13.93 7.95
CA GLY A 241 -12.04 -14.48 6.61
C GLY A 241 -12.65 -13.44 5.70
N GLU A 242 -12.15 -13.31 4.48
CA GLU A 242 -12.69 -12.42 3.45
C GLU A 242 -12.60 -13.09 2.10
N TYR A 243 -13.67 -13.01 1.32
CA TYR A 243 -13.75 -13.50 -0.05
C TYR A 243 -14.32 -12.43 -0.95
N ALA A 244 -13.75 -12.29 -2.14
CA ALA A 244 -14.26 -11.40 -3.18
C ALA A 244 -14.29 -12.12 -4.53
N TYR A 245 -15.26 -11.75 -5.35
CA TYR A 245 -15.47 -12.22 -6.72
C TYR A 245 -15.67 -11.01 -7.63
N LYS A 246 -15.09 -11.05 -8.82
CA LYS A 246 -15.22 -10.04 -9.88
C LYS A 246 -15.64 -10.75 -11.17
N SER A 247 -16.65 -10.21 -11.86
CA SER A 247 -17.00 -10.67 -13.22
C SER A 247 -15.84 -10.42 -14.18
N SER A 248 -15.90 -11.02 -15.38
CA SER A 248 -14.86 -10.85 -16.40
C SER A 248 -14.53 -9.39 -16.65
N ASP A 249 -13.25 -9.06 -16.60
CA ASP A 249 -12.71 -7.70 -16.72
C ASP A 249 -11.40 -7.73 -17.54
N PRO A 250 -11.49 -7.87 -18.87
CA PRO A 250 -10.33 -7.84 -19.73
C PRO A 250 -9.69 -6.44 -19.70
N THR A 251 -8.42 -6.40 -19.27
CA THR A 251 -7.60 -5.18 -19.09
C THR A 251 -6.19 -5.40 -19.63
N ALA A 252 -5.46 -4.32 -19.88
CA ALA A 252 -4.06 -4.41 -20.30
C ALA A 252 -3.19 -5.17 -19.27
N SER A 253 -3.50 -5.06 -17.97
CA SER A 253 -2.73 -5.71 -16.91
C SER A 253 -2.92 -7.22 -16.81
N ASN A 254 -4.01 -7.77 -17.34
CA ASN A 254 -4.25 -9.22 -17.40
C ASN A 254 -4.21 -9.77 -18.83
N HIS A 255 -3.56 -9.06 -19.75
CA HIS A 255 -3.46 -9.43 -21.16
C HIS A 255 -4.81 -9.65 -21.84
N TYR A 256 -5.84 -8.90 -21.38
CA TYR A 256 -7.21 -8.97 -21.88
C TYR A 256 -7.88 -10.36 -21.76
N ILE A 257 -7.53 -11.14 -20.75
CA ILE A 257 -8.15 -12.43 -20.47
C ILE A 257 -9.61 -12.22 -20.06
N TYR A 258 -10.53 -12.89 -20.75
CA TYR A 258 -11.96 -12.83 -20.46
C TYR A 258 -12.37 -13.89 -19.43
N ALA A 259 -11.82 -13.79 -18.25
CA ALA A 259 -12.10 -14.68 -17.13
C ALA A 259 -12.57 -13.88 -15.90
N PRO A 260 -13.41 -14.46 -15.04
CA PRO A 260 -13.71 -13.86 -13.75
C PRO A 260 -12.47 -13.85 -12.85
N GLY A 261 -12.50 -13.00 -11.84
CA GLY A 261 -11.46 -12.96 -10.83
C GLY A 261 -11.99 -13.32 -9.45
N SER A 262 -11.12 -13.84 -8.59
CA SER A 262 -11.47 -14.12 -7.19
C SER A 262 -10.30 -13.91 -6.24
N VAL A 263 -10.62 -13.57 -4.99
CA VAL A 263 -9.66 -13.51 -3.88
C VAL A 263 -10.27 -14.16 -2.65
N ALA A 264 -9.52 -15.05 -2.02
CA ALA A 264 -9.83 -15.62 -0.72
C ALA A 264 -8.70 -15.31 0.25
N MET A 265 -9.03 -14.78 1.41
CA MET A 265 -8.08 -14.49 2.48
C MET A 265 -8.56 -15.08 3.79
N LEU A 266 -7.65 -15.70 4.52
CA LEU A 266 -7.89 -16.20 5.87
C LEU A 266 -6.72 -15.80 6.75
N SER A 267 -7.00 -15.23 7.92
CA SER A 267 -5.99 -14.96 8.92
C SER A 267 -6.47 -15.35 10.30
N THR A 268 -5.58 -15.91 11.11
CA THR A 268 -5.81 -16.18 12.53
C THR A 268 -4.66 -15.63 13.34
N SER A 269 -4.97 -14.97 14.42
CA SER A 269 -3.96 -14.51 15.37
C SER A 269 -4.33 -14.88 16.78
N TYR A 270 -3.30 -15.19 17.57
CA TYR A 270 -3.41 -15.40 19.00
C TYR A 270 -2.45 -14.47 19.73
N SER A 271 -2.93 -13.81 20.76
CA SER A 271 -2.09 -12.94 21.57
C SER A 271 -2.36 -13.12 23.07
N GLN A 272 -1.27 -13.20 23.80
CA GLN A 272 -1.27 -13.15 25.27
C GLN A 272 -0.05 -12.38 25.75
N ARG A 273 0.02 -12.11 27.04
CA ARG A 273 1.16 -11.38 27.60
C ARG A 273 2.49 -12.05 27.26
N GLY A 274 3.33 -11.37 26.49
CA GLY A 274 4.67 -11.82 26.11
C GLY A 274 4.71 -12.80 24.93
N MET A 275 3.57 -13.12 24.29
CA MET A 275 3.55 -13.99 23.12
C MET A 275 2.48 -13.54 22.12
N SER A 276 2.80 -13.59 20.84
CA SER A 276 1.81 -13.46 19.75
C SER A 276 2.16 -14.39 18.58
N LEU A 277 1.12 -14.88 17.93
CA LEU A 277 1.20 -15.70 16.72
C LEU A 277 0.21 -15.14 15.72
N LEU A 278 0.65 -14.95 14.47
CA LEU A 278 -0.20 -14.66 13.31
C LEU A 278 0.06 -15.73 12.24
N LEU A 279 -1.00 -16.29 11.70
CA LEU A 279 -0.96 -17.16 10.53
C LEU A 279 -1.97 -16.63 9.51
N GLN A 280 -1.54 -16.52 8.26
CA GLN A 280 -2.43 -16.04 7.21
C GLN A 280 -2.14 -16.71 5.87
N ALA A 281 -3.19 -16.85 5.07
CA ALA A 281 -3.16 -17.39 3.72
C ALA A 281 -4.04 -16.57 2.79
N LYS A 282 -3.57 -16.37 1.56
CA LYS A 282 -4.29 -15.68 0.49
C LYS A 282 -4.16 -16.49 -0.79
N ARG A 283 -5.28 -16.64 -1.52
CA ARG A 283 -5.29 -16.99 -2.92
C ARG A 283 -5.93 -15.86 -3.72
N SER A 284 -5.25 -15.34 -4.71
CA SER A 284 -5.80 -14.38 -5.67
C SER A 284 -5.71 -14.97 -7.07
N GLU A 285 -6.65 -14.64 -7.93
CA GLU A 285 -6.71 -15.07 -9.32
C GLU A 285 -7.39 -13.99 -10.14
N ASN A 286 -6.68 -13.44 -11.14
CA ASN A 286 -7.20 -12.42 -12.06
C ASN A 286 -7.99 -11.29 -11.35
N PHE A 287 -7.53 -10.83 -10.19
CA PHE A 287 -8.26 -9.88 -9.34
C PHE A 287 -7.63 -8.48 -9.32
N ASN A 288 -6.90 -8.12 -10.37
CA ASN A 288 -6.52 -6.74 -10.58
C ASN A 288 -7.74 -5.96 -11.08
N PHE A 289 -8.19 -4.94 -10.33
CA PHE A 289 -9.40 -4.19 -10.62
C PHE A 289 -9.05 -2.72 -10.84
N LEU A 290 -9.14 -2.28 -12.10
CA LEU A 290 -8.77 -0.95 -12.55
C LEU A 290 -10.00 -0.18 -13.03
N SER A 291 -10.06 1.13 -12.78
CA SER A 291 -11.15 1.98 -13.26
C SER A 291 -11.02 2.38 -14.74
N ALA A 292 -9.86 2.11 -15.37
CA ALA A 292 -9.65 2.21 -16.81
C ALA A 292 -8.91 0.97 -17.30
N ARG A 293 -9.48 0.26 -18.28
CA ARG A 293 -8.97 -1.03 -18.78
C ARG A 293 -7.64 -0.94 -19.53
N SER A 294 -7.37 0.18 -20.18
CA SER A 294 -6.12 0.46 -20.88
C SER A 294 -5.01 0.98 -19.95
N SER A 295 -5.31 1.21 -18.67
CA SER A 295 -4.32 1.70 -17.71
C SER A 295 -3.27 0.64 -17.40
N VAL A 296 -2.01 1.08 -17.37
CA VAL A 296 -0.86 0.27 -16.97
C VAL A 296 -0.25 0.89 -15.72
N GLY A 297 0.11 0.04 -14.75
CA GLY A 297 0.68 0.51 -13.48
C GLY A 297 -0.36 0.73 -12.39
N THR A 298 -0.03 1.56 -11.40
CA THR A 298 -0.73 1.65 -10.11
C THR A 298 -1.81 2.75 -9.96
N PRO A 299 -1.92 3.77 -10.84
CA PRO A 299 -2.71 4.96 -10.48
C PRO A 299 -4.22 4.75 -10.39
N LEU A 300 -4.79 3.83 -11.15
CA LEU A 300 -6.25 3.66 -11.28
C LEU A 300 -6.77 2.36 -10.66
N HIS A 301 -6.07 1.80 -9.69
CA HIS A 301 -6.55 0.65 -8.95
C HIS A 301 -7.78 1.00 -8.11
N ILE A 302 -8.87 0.24 -8.29
CA ILE A 302 -10.08 0.30 -7.45
C ILE A 302 -9.84 -0.45 -6.15
N ASN A 303 -9.12 -1.56 -6.20
CA ASN A 303 -8.83 -2.45 -5.09
C ASN A 303 -7.36 -2.41 -4.67
N HIS A 304 -7.07 -3.06 -3.56
CA HIS A 304 -5.72 -3.27 -3.06
C HIS A 304 -5.55 -4.69 -2.56
N LEU A 305 -4.62 -5.43 -3.15
CA LEU A 305 -4.27 -6.78 -2.73
C LEU A 305 -3.04 -6.73 -1.82
N PRO A 306 -3.18 -6.95 -0.50
CA PRO A 306 -2.04 -6.89 0.40
C PRO A 306 -1.06 -8.03 0.11
N ALA A 307 0.22 -7.73 0.07
CA ALA A 307 1.26 -8.76 0.10
C ALA A 307 1.30 -9.42 1.49
N PHE A 308 1.29 -10.76 1.53
CA PHE A 308 1.45 -11.50 2.78
C PHE A 308 2.92 -11.78 3.03
N THR A 309 3.69 -10.68 3.20
CA THR A 309 5.11 -10.66 3.50
C THR A 309 5.40 -9.64 4.59
N ALA A 310 6.52 -9.76 5.28
CA ALA A 310 6.95 -8.74 6.23
C ALA A 310 7.44 -7.49 5.50
N ASN A 311 7.06 -6.31 5.99
CA ASN A 311 7.67 -5.07 5.56
C ASN A 311 9.02 -4.90 6.26
N HIS A 312 10.09 -4.85 5.48
CA HIS A 312 11.45 -4.66 5.99
C HIS A 312 11.79 -3.18 6.07
N THR A 313 12.31 -2.75 7.21
CA THR A 313 12.74 -1.37 7.45
C THR A 313 14.24 -1.18 7.25
N TYR A 314 15.02 -2.25 7.26
CA TYR A 314 16.45 -2.23 7.02
C TYR A 314 16.75 -2.20 5.52
N THR A 315 17.66 -1.33 5.13
CA THR A 315 17.95 -0.99 3.73
C THR A 315 18.28 -2.20 2.87
N LEU A 316 19.16 -3.10 3.34
CA LEU A 316 19.53 -4.29 2.55
C LEU A 316 18.47 -5.38 2.60
N ALA A 317 17.68 -5.49 3.67
CA ALA A 317 16.55 -6.41 3.74
C ALA A 317 15.40 -5.99 2.82
N ALA A 318 15.29 -4.69 2.53
CA ALA A 318 14.32 -4.13 1.60
C ALA A 318 14.84 -4.02 0.16
N LEU A 319 15.99 -4.63 -0.18
CA LEU A 319 16.59 -4.55 -1.51
C LEU A 319 15.75 -5.29 -2.56
N TYR A 320 15.14 -6.42 -2.18
CA TYR A 320 14.29 -7.27 -3.01
C TYR A 320 12.86 -7.30 -2.44
N PRO A 321 12.09 -6.22 -2.60
CA PRO A 321 10.75 -6.12 -2.02
C PRO A 321 9.74 -6.88 -2.88
N TYR A 322 8.71 -7.45 -2.25
CA TYR A 322 7.66 -8.19 -2.93
C TYR A 322 6.35 -7.42 -3.00
N ALA A 323 5.73 -7.40 -4.17
CA ALA A 323 4.35 -6.95 -4.40
C ALA A 323 3.48 -8.09 -4.91
N THR A 324 2.19 -8.07 -4.53
CA THR A 324 1.20 -9.04 -5.04
C THR A 324 1.13 -8.99 -6.56
N GLN A 325 1.19 -10.15 -7.20
CA GLN A 325 1.16 -10.25 -8.65
C GLN A 325 -0.28 -10.24 -9.20
N PRO A 326 -0.54 -9.47 -10.28
CA PRO A 326 -1.89 -9.28 -10.81
C PRO A 326 -2.53 -10.56 -11.37
N ASP A 327 -1.73 -11.45 -11.96
CA ASP A 327 -2.21 -12.69 -12.57
C ASP A 327 -2.72 -13.70 -11.55
N GLY A 328 -2.20 -13.64 -10.34
CA GLY A 328 -2.64 -14.43 -9.21
C GLY A 328 -1.51 -15.17 -8.49
N GLU A 329 -1.79 -15.52 -7.24
CA GLU A 329 -0.83 -16.15 -6.36
C GLU A 329 -1.48 -16.92 -5.21
N TRP A 330 -0.75 -17.88 -4.67
CA TRP A 330 -0.89 -18.39 -3.32
C TRP A 330 0.16 -17.73 -2.43
N ALA A 331 -0.26 -17.09 -1.36
CA ALA A 331 0.62 -16.46 -0.38
C ALA A 331 0.32 -16.96 1.03
N PHE A 332 1.36 -17.32 1.77
CA PHE A 332 1.28 -17.77 3.15
C PHE A 332 2.25 -16.98 4.00
N GLN A 333 1.83 -16.61 5.21
CA GLN A 333 2.73 -15.96 6.18
C GLN A 333 2.45 -16.44 7.59
N GLY A 334 3.53 -16.66 8.36
CA GLY A 334 3.51 -16.86 9.80
C GLY A 334 4.42 -15.86 10.51
N ASP A 335 3.95 -15.21 11.58
CA ASP A 335 4.75 -14.32 12.44
C ASP A 335 4.55 -14.74 13.89
N PHE A 336 5.63 -15.15 14.53
CA PHE A 336 5.65 -15.55 15.93
C PHE A 336 6.56 -14.62 16.72
N ARG A 337 6.04 -14.09 17.83
CA ARG A 337 6.81 -13.24 18.75
C ARG A 337 6.72 -13.79 20.16
N TYR A 338 7.86 -13.80 20.82
CA TYR A 338 7.95 -14.24 22.21
C TYR A 338 8.92 -13.37 22.99
N MET A 339 8.51 -12.99 24.20
CA MET A 339 9.36 -12.28 25.14
C MET A 339 9.84 -13.26 26.21
N ILE A 340 11.08 -13.69 26.14
CA ILE A 340 11.69 -14.52 27.20
C ILE A 340 11.65 -13.74 28.53
N PRO A 341 11.07 -14.33 29.59
CA PRO A 341 10.86 -13.62 30.85
C PRO A 341 12.15 -13.11 31.49
N ARG A 342 12.02 -12.00 32.20
CA ARG A 342 13.08 -11.44 33.03
C ARG A 342 13.46 -12.43 34.12
N GLY A 343 14.74 -12.41 34.55
CA GLY A 343 15.25 -13.28 35.59
C GLY A 343 15.63 -14.70 35.14
N THR A 344 15.33 -15.06 33.89
CA THR A 344 15.79 -16.31 33.28
C THR A 344 17.19 -16.14 32.70
N TRP A 345 17.91 -17.24 32.47
CA TRP A 345 19.26 -17.23 31.87
C TRP A 345 19.31 -16.48 30.52
N LEU A 346 18.39 -16.77 29.60
CA LEU A 346 18.31 -16.08 28.31
C LEU A 346 17.66 -14.69 28.42
N GLY A 347 16.69 -14.49 29.29
CA GLY A 347 15.98 -13.24 29.47
C GLY A 347 16.79 -12.15 30.16
N GLY A 348 17.65 -12.54 31.14
CA GLY A 348 18.43 -11.59 31.90
C GLY A 348 17.55 -10.59 32.68
N LYS A 349 18.10 -9.39 32.96
CA LYS A 349 17.42 -8.37 33.77
C LYS A 349 16.19 -7.75 33.08
N TYR A 350 16.18 -7.66 31.76
CA TYR A 350 15.18 -6.88 30.98
C TYR A 350 14.25 -7.74 30.12
N GLY A 351 14.54 -9.05 29.99
CA GLY A 351 13.92 -9.92 29.01
C GLY A 351 14.68 -9.91 27.66
N THR A 352 14.38 -10.88 26.81
CA THR A 352 14.91 -10.98 25.43
C THR A 352 13.73 -11.21 24.50
N GLY A 353 13.53 -10.34 23.52
CA GLY A 353 12.54 -10.50 22.46
C GLY A 353 13.05 -11.43 21.37
N ILE A 354 12.20 -12.34 20.91
CA ILE A 354 12.42 -13.17 19.75
C ILE A 354 11.24 -12.94 18.81
N ARG A 355 11.51 -12.75 17.51
CA ARG A 355 10.52 -12.78 16.45
C ARG A 355 11.00 -13.71 15.36
N ILE A 356 10.10 -14.54 14.86
CA ILE A 356 10.32 -15.39 13.70
C ILE A 356 9.18 -15.08 12.73
N ASN A 357 9.52 -14.73 11.50
CA ASN A 357 8.57 -14.55 10.42
C ASN A 357 8.96 -15.43 9.25
N TYR A 358 7.98 -16.02 8.59
CA TYR A 358 8.17 -16.77 7.36
C TYR A 358 7.04 -16.43 6.40
N ALA A 359 7.40 -15.99 5.19
CA ALA A 359 6.49 -15.76 4.08
C ALA A 359 6.87 -16.66 2.90
N HIS A 360 5.86 -17.16 2.19
CA HIS A 360 6.05 -18.03 1.02
C HIS A 360 4.98 -17.74 0.00
N VAL A 361 5.39 -17.36 -1.21
CA VAL A 361 4.48 -16.96 -2.27
C VAL A 361 4.81 -17.72 -3.55
N ARG A 362 3.79 -18.31 -4.16
CA ARG A 362 3.89 -19.04 -5.43
C ARG A 362 2.81 -18.56 -6.39
N GLY A 363 3.12 -18.54 -7.66
CA GLY A 363 2.12 -18.36 -8.72
C GLY A 363 1.09 -19.46 -8.72
N LEU A 364 0.01 -19.26 -9.46
CA LEU A 364 -0.98 -20.31 -9.72
C LEU A 364 -0.45 -21.27 -10.80
N LYS A 365 -0.82 -22.54 -10.71
CA LYS A 365 -0.62 -23.48 -11.80
C LYS A 365 -1.57 -23.12 -12.94
N SER A 366 -1.05 -22.63 -14.05
CA SER A 366 -1.81 -22.25 -15.24
C SER A 366 -1.83 -23.41 -16.23
N ILE A 367 -3.01 -23.72 -16.75
CA ILE A 367 -3.23 -24.69 -17.83
C ILE A 367 -3.84 -23.90 -18.98
N ALA A 368 -3.07 -23.73 -20.07
CA ALA A 368 -3.56 -23.01 -21.24
C ALA A 368 -4.81 -23.68 -21.82
N THR A 369 -5.78 -22.87 -22.21
CA THR A 369 -6.98 -23.34 -22.91
C THR A 369 -6.86 -22.97 -24.37
N ASP A 370 -7.08 -23.92 -25.27
CA ASP A 370 -7.07 -23.69 -26.73
C ASP A 370 -8.35 -23.01 -27.22
N GLN A 371 -9.27 -22.67 -26.32
CA GLN A 371 -10.54 -22.06 -26.67
C GLN A 371 -10.44 -20.54 -26.59
N LEU A 372 -10.50 -19.91 -27.74
CA LEU A 372 -10.75 -18.48 -27.88
C LEU A 372 -12.26 -18.27 -27.95
N PRO A 373 -12.94 -17.83 -26.86
CA PRO A 373 -14.37 -17.64 -26.89
C PRO A 373 -14.71 -16.45 -27.80
N LEU A 374 -15.51 -16.72 -28.83
CA LEU A 374 -16.07 -15.69 -29.72
C LEU A 374 -17.21 -14.96 -29.00
N GLY A 375 -17.32 -13.64 -29.26
CA GLY A 375 -18.45 -12.85 -28.84
C GLY A 375 -19.72 -13.17 -29.62
N ALA A 376 -20.85 -12.57 -29.24
CA ALA A 376 -22.09 -12.63 -29.98
C ALA A 376 -21.99 -12.09 -31.42
N ASP A 377 -21.03 -11.18 -31.64
CA ASP A 377 -20.61 -10.70 -32.96
C ASP A 377 -19.34 -11.47 -33.35
N GLU A 378 -19.38 -12.21 -34.44
CA GLU A 378 -18.26 -13.03 -34.94
C GLU A 378 -16.98 -12.23 -35.23
N SER A 379 -17.08 -10.90 -35.36
CA SER A 379 -15.93 -10.00 -35.49
C SER A 379 -15.23 -9.66 -34.15
N LYS A 380 -15.75 -10.15 -33.02
CA LYS A 380 -15.23 -9.86 -31.69
C LYS A 380 -14.83 -11.11 -30.94
N LEU A 381 -13.69 -11.05 -30.27
CA LEU A 381 -13.23 -12.05 -29.31
C LEU A 381 -13.62 -11.64 -27.89
N TYR A 382 -13.93 -12.62 -27.03
CA TYR A 382 -14.12 -12.36 -25.59
C TYR A 382 -12.83 -12.06 -24.85
N GLY A 383 -11.69 -12.35 -25.42
CA GLY A 383 -10.40 -12.09 -24.81
C GLY A 383 -9.28 -12.72 -25.62
N THR A 384 -8.11 -12.77 -25.03
CA THR A 384 -6.94 -13.48 -25.56
C THR A 384 -6.87 -14.90 -24.96
N ASP A 385 -5.78 -15.61 -25.18
CA ASP A 385 -5.56 -16.97 -24.68
C ASP A 385 -5.89 -17.05 -23.18
N GLY A 386 -6.80 -17.95 -22.84
CA GLY A 386 -7.25 -18.15 -21.48
C GLY A 386 -6.44 -19.22 -20.75
N TYR A 387 -6.56 -19.18 -19.44
CA TYR A 387 -5.96 -20.18 -18.55
C TYR A 387 -7.00 -20.68 -17.56
N GLU A 388 -6.90 -21.97 -17.22
CA GLU A 388 -7.58 -22.56 -16.08
C GLU A 388 -6.57 -22.72 -14.93
N HIS A 389 -7.00 -22.35 -13.72
CA HIS A 389 -6.20 -22.46 -12.52
C HIS A 389 -6.86 -23.43 -11.52
N PRO A 390 -6.41 -24.69 -11.41
CA PRO A 390 -6.91 -25.60 -10.37
C PRO A 390 -6.76 -24.95 -8.99
N PHE A 391 -7.82 -25.01 -8.17
CA PHE A 391 -7.87 -24.24 -6.91
C PHE A 391 -6.64 -24.42 -6.02
N PHE A 392 -6.16 -25.67 -5.83
CA PHE A 392 -4.95 -25.97 -5.06
C PHE A 392 -3.67 -26.05 -5.91
N GLY A 393 -3.75 -25.71 -7.21
CA GLY A 393 -2.62 -25.75 -8.11
C GLY A 393 -1.64 -24.59 -7.79
N MET A 394 -0.41 -24.95 -7.44
CA MET A 394 0.68 -23.99 -7.24
C MET A 394 1.67 -24.06 -8.39
N GLY A 395 2.04 -22.91 -8.92
CA GLY A 395 3.03 -22.72 -9.98
C GLY A 395 4.44 -22.52 -9.46
N GLU A 396 5.20 -21.65 -10.14
CA GLU A 396 6.56 -21.30 -9.78
C GLU A 396 6.66 -20.49 -8.48
N LEU A 397 7.85 -20.47 -7.90
CA LEU A 397 8.15 -19.68 -6.72
C LEU A 397 8.30 -18.21 -7.11
N TYR A 398 7.53 -17.33 -6.47
CA TYR A 398 7.63 -15.88 -6.63
C TYR A 398 8.51 -15.25 -5.56
N TYR A 399 8.26 -15.64 -4.29
CA TYR A 399 8.98 -15.07 -3.16
C TYR A 399 8.99 -16.02 -1.98
N SER A 400 10.09 -16.04 -1.24
CA SER A 400 10.17 -16.67 0.08
C SER A 400 11.07 -15.84 0.97
N ASP A 401 10.63 -15.60 2.21
CA ASP A 401 11.34 -14.75 3.16
C ASP A 401 11.23 -15.35 4.56
N PHE A 402 12.35 -15.79 5.08
CA PHE A 402 12.50 -16.17 6.47
C PHE A 402 13.28 -15.10 7.21
N ASN A 403 12.78 -14.63 8.35
CA ASN A 403 13.53 -13.73 9.20
C ASN A 403 13.46 -14.11 10.69
N LEU A 404 14.57 -13.89 11.39
CA LEU A 404 14.76 -14.09 12.82
C LEU A 404 15.27 -12.78 13.41
N GLU A 405 14.53 -12.21 14.36
CA GLU A 405 14.94 -11.05 15.16
C GLU A 405 15.21 -11.48 16.59
N LEU A 406 16.33 -11.01 17.13
CA LEU A 406 16.71 -11.14 18.53
C LEU A 406 16.95 -9.75 19.12
N SER A 407 16.06 -9.28 19.99
CA SER A 407 16.16 -7.96 20.61
C SER A 407 16.47 -8.07 22.10
N LYS A 408 17.54 -7.39 22.55
CA LYS A 408 17.97 -7.45 23.94
C LYS A 408 18.39 -6.11 24.49
N LYS A 409 17.84 -5.77 25.64
CA LYS A 409 18.28 -4.64 26.44
C LYS A 409 19.30 -5.11 27.48
N PHE A 410 20.55 -4.68 27.34
CA PHE A 410 21.65 -5.05 28.24
C PHE A 410 21.71 -4.15 29.48
N SER A 411 21.42 -2.84 29.32
CA SER A 411 21.41 -1.88 30.40
C SER A 411 20.29 -0.83 30.18
N ARG A 412 20.20 0.16 31.06
CA ARG A 412 19.29 1.31 30.84
C ARG A 412 19.71 2.17 29.64
N THR A 413 20.95 2.04 29.22
CA THR A 413 21.59 2.87 28.19
C THR A 413 21.92 2.11 26.90
N VAL A 414 21.93 0.76 26.91
CA VAL A 414 22.34 -0.07 25.77
C VAL A 414 21.25 -1.09 25.43
N SER A 415 20.80 -1.07 24.18
CA SER A 415 19.99 -2.11 23.57
C SER A 415 20.56 -2.48 22.20
N LEU A 416 20.54 -3.78 21.92
CA LEU A 416 20.97 -4.32 20.63
C LEU A 416 19.84 -5.17 20.04
N THR A 417 19.72 -5.12 18.71
CA THR A 417 18.89 -6.00 17.92
C THR A 417 19.76 -6.66 16.86
N PHE A 418 19.68 -7.97 16.77
CA PHE A 418 20.28 -8.76 15.71
C PHE A 418 19.16 -9.32 14.86
N GLU A 419 19.28 -9.21 13.52
CA GLU A 419 18.35 -9.84 12.60
C GLU A 419 19.09 -10.64 11.53
N TYR A 420 18.49 -11.75 11.16
CA TYR A 420 18.92 -12.59 10.03
C TYR A 420 17.75 -12.79 9.09
N TYR A 421 18.03 -12.64 7.78
CA TYR A 421 17.06 -12.87 6.72
C TYR A 421 17.63 -13.87 5.72
N HIS A 422 16.76 -14.75 5.25
CA HIS A 422 17.01 -15.59 4.07
C HIS A 422 15.88 -15.34 3.08
N GLN A 423 16.20 -14.68 1.96
CA GLN A 423 15.23 -14.31 0.93
C GLN A 423 15.51 -15.07 -0.36
N ILE A 424 14.42 -15.49 -1.01
CA ILE A 424 14.43 -16.01 -2.38
C ILE A 424 13.45 -15.12 -3.15
N TYR A 425 13.93 -14.46 -4.19
CA TYR A 425 13.20 -13.46 -4.95
C TYR A 425 13.24 -13.81 -6.44
N ASN A 426 12.07 -13.88 -7.07
CA ASN A 426 11.95 -14.14 -8.50
C ASN A 426 11.94 -12.81 -9.26
N GLN A 427 13.08 -12.40 -9.76
CA GLN A 427 13.27 -11.12 -10.43
C GLN A 427 12.50 -11.02 -11.75
N LEU A 428 12.34 -12.14 -12.47
CA LEU A 428 11.55 -12.17 -13.70
C LEU A 428 10.07 -11.82 -13.44
N VAL A 429 9.49 -12.42 -12.41
CA VAL A 429 8.08 -12.23 -12.08
C VAL A 429 7.81 -10.83 -11.53
N VAL A 430 8.67 -10.36 -10.62
CA VAL A 430 8.39 -9.10 -9.90
C VAL A 430 8.86 -7.87 -10.69
N GLU A 431 9.96 -7.96 -11.42
CA GLU A 431 10.55 -6.84 -12.17
C GLU A 431 10.33 -6.92 -13.69
N GLY A 432 9.86 -8.07 -14.20
CA GLY A 432 9.63 -8.27 -15.63
C GLY A 432 10.91 -8.40 -16.48
N HIS A 433 12.06 -8.63 -15.85
CA HIS A 433 13.33 -8.76 -16.58
C HIS A 433 13.53 -10.20 -17.08
N ALA A 434 13.84 -10.34 -18.37
CA ALA A 434 14.23 -11.62 -18.97
C ALA A 434 15.66 -11.99 -18.54
N ILE A 435 15.79 -12.85 -17.54
CA ILE A 435 17.06 -13.31 -16.98
C ILE A 435 17.15 -14.83 -17.10
N ASN A 436 18.34 -15.36 -17.44
CA ASN A 436 18.55 -16.79 -17.56
C ASN A 436 18.32 -17.56 -16.25
N ASN A 437 18.56 -16.93 -15.09
CA ASN A 437 18.26 -17.47 -13.77
C ASN A 437 17.54 -16.41 -12.95
N PRO A 438 16.19 -16.47 -12.88
CA PRO A 438 15.39 -15.40 -12.26
C PRO A 438 15.42 -15.41 -10.73
N LEU A 439 15.88 -16.51 -10.09
CA LEU A 439 15.85 -16.61 -8.63
C LEU A 439 17.12 -16.02 -8.01
N VAL A 440 16.92 -15.02 -7.17
CA VAL A 440 17.96 -14.38 -6.36
C VAL A 440 17.87 -14.92 -4.94
N TYR A 441 18.97 -15.50 -4.46
CA TYR A 441 19.10 -15.99 -3.08
C TYR A 441 19.96 -15.02 -2.29
N SER A 442 19.44 -14.48 -1.21
CA SER A 442 20.18 -13.56 -0.35
C SER A 442 20.11 -13.97 1.12
N ASN A 443 21.26 -13.82 1.80
CA ASN A 443 21.39 -13.95 3.24
C ASN A 443 21.80 -12.60 3.78
N ILE A 444 21.01 -12.05 4.72
CA ILE A 444 21.21 -10.70 5.21
C ILE A 444 21.36 -10.74 6.73
N PHE A 445 22.39 -10.09 7.23
CA PHE A 445 22.69 -9.96 8.65
C PHE A 445 22.61 -8.49 9.03
N VAL A 446 21.89 -8.19 10.11
CA VAL A 446 21.72 -6.84 10.63
C VAL A 446 22.09 -6.81 12.10
N LEU A 447 22.86 -5.79 12.48
CA LEU A 447 23.13 -5.44 13.87
C LEU A 447 22.75 -3.98 14.10
N ASP A 448 21.69 -3.73 14.85
CA ASP A 448 21.21 -2.41 15.26
C ASP A 448 21.50 -2.19 16.74
N GLY A 449 22.22 -1.13 17.05
CA GLY A 449 22.60 -0.73 18.41
C GLY A 449 22.04 0.63 18.77
N LYS A 450 21.42 0.74 19.96
CA LYS A 450 20.98 2.02 20.51
C LYS A 450 21.67 2.30 21.83
N PHE A 451 22.41 3.42 21.89
CA PHE A 451 23.29 3.81 22.98
C PHE A 451 22.87 5.19 23.51
N ARG A 452 22.35 5.23 24.73
CA ARG A 452 22.08 6.50 25.41
C ARG A 452 23.38 7.00 26.05
N LEU A 453 24.08 7.92 25.38
CA LEU A 453 25.38 8.46 25.80
C LEU A 453 25.23 9.41 26.99
N ALA A 454 24.18 10.23 26.99
CA ALA A 454 23.83 11.16 28.04
C ALA A 454 22.30 11.43 28.03
N PRO A 455 21.74 12.19 29.00
CA PRO A 455 20.28 12.42 29.06
C PRO A 455 19.68 12.99 27.75
N ARG A 456 20.46 13.79 27.01
CA ARG A 456 20.02 14.43 25.76
C ARG A 456 20.60 13.79 24.50
N TYR A 457 21.55 12.85 24.62
CA TYR A 457 22.27 12.29 23.48
C TYR A 457 22.01 10.79 23.37
N THR A 458 21.47 10.38 22.25
CA THR A 458 21.28 8.98 21.90
C THR A 458 21.93 8.71 20.54
N LEU A 459 22.86 7.78 20.52
CA LEU A 459 23.47 7.27 19.29
C LEU A 459 22.77 5.97 18.87
N ARG A 460 22.34 5.88 17.63
CA ARG A 460 21.95 4.65 16.97
C ARG A 460 23.01 4.29 15.92
N THR A 461 23.43 3.04 15.92
CA THR A 461 24.34 2.50 14.89
C THR A 461 23.69 1.30 14.26
N GLU A 462 23.86 1.16 12.95
CA GLU A 462 23.31 0.04 12.20
C GLU A 462 24.36 -0.46 11.22
N LEU A 463 24.60 -1.76 11.23
CA LEU A 463 25.50 -2.46 10.30
C LEU A 463 24.71 -3.58 9.63
N GLN A 464 24.80 -3.67 8.31
CA GLN A 464 24.15 -4.71 7.54
C GLN A 464 25.14 -5.32 6.55
N TYR A 465 25.00 -6.62 6.31
CA TYR A 465 25.71 -7.34 5.28
C TYR A 465 24.74 -8.23 4.52
N LEU A 466 24.64 -8.06 3.23
CA LEU A 466 23.90 -8.93 2.32
C LEU A 466 24.88 -9.74 1.49
N TYR A 467 24.73 -11.05 1.53
CA TYR A 467 25.45 -12.00 0.69
C TYR A 467 24.53 -12.57 -0.38
N SER A 468 24.89 -12.39 -1.66
CA SER A 468 24.25 -13.01 -2.81
C SER A 468 25.28 -13.28 -3.89
N ARG A 469 25.02 -14.31 -4.71
CA ARG A 469 25.82 -14.61 -5.92
C ARG A 469 25.08 -14.25 -7.21
N GLN A 470 23.86 -13.76 -7.09
CA GLN A 470 22.99 -13.42 -8.22
C GLN A 470 22.72 -11.90 -8.23
N ALA A 471 22.09 -11.44 -9.30
CA ALA A 471 21.69 -10.05 -9.50
C ALA A 471 22.83 -9.06 -9.21
N GLU A 472 22.66 -8.16 -8.28
CA GLU A 472 23.64 -7.12 -7.94
C GLU A 472 24.77 -7.59 -7.01
N GLY A 473 24.79 -8.88 -6.59
CA GLY A 473 25.81 -9.43 -5.70
C GLY A 473 25.68 -9.01 -4.25
N SER A 474 26.81 -8.95 -3.55
CA SER A 474 26.87 -8.67 -2.11
C SER A 474 26.97 -7.18 -1.80
N TRP A 475 26.43 -6.79 -0.63
CA TRP A 475 26.36 -5.40 -0.19
C TRP A 475 26.76 -5.23 1.26
N LEU A 476 27.31 -4.06 1.58
CA LEU A 476 27.49 -3.57 2.94
C LEU A 476 26.66 -2.29 3.15
N PHE A 477 26.14 -2.12 4.35
CA PHE A 477 25.49 -0.87 4.77
C PHE A 477 25.89 -0.50 6.19
N GLY A 478 26.12 0.76 6.41
CA GLY A 478 26.38 1.34 7.74
C GLY A 478 25.59 2.62 7.95
N LEU A 479 25.06 2.79 9.18
CA LEU A 479 24.37 4.01 9.62
C LEU A 479 24.88 4.40 11.01
N ALA A 480 25.11 5.70 11.19
CA ALA A 480 25.27 6.33 12.50
C ALA A 480 24.30 7.53 12.59
N GLU A 481 23.41 7.51 13.59
CA GLU A 481 22.43 8.54 13.84
C GLU A 481 22.56 9.06 15.27
N LEU A 482 22.82 10.35 15.43
CA LEU A 482 22.89 11.05 16.70
C LEU A 482 21.64 11.91 16.91
N SER A 483 20.79 11.47 17.84
CA SER A 483 19.66 12.27 18.31
C SER A 483 20.09 13.17 19.47
N ILE A 484 19.89 14.47 19.32
CA ILE A 484 20.16 15.51 20.33
C ILE A 484 18.81 16.09 20.76
N ALA A 485 18.29 15.55 21.86
CA ALA A 485 17.00 16.00 22.37
C ALA A 485 17.05 17.47 22.84
N PRO A 486 15.96 18.26 22.60
CA PRO A 486 14.66 17.75 22.12
C PRO A 486 14.49 17.76 20.58
N ASN A 487 15.36 18.43 19.79
CA ASN A 487 14.97 18.88 18.46
C ASN A 487 15.81 18.35 17.29
N TRP A 488 17.07 17.97 17.52
CA TRP A 488 18.02 17.72 16.44
C TRP A 488 18.31 16.24 16.21
N VAL A 489 18.43 15.86 14.94
CA VAL A 489 18.93 14.55 14.52
C VAL A 489 19.96 14.74 13.41
N ILE A 490 21.12 14.14 13.59
CA ILE A 490 22.21 14.09 12.60
C ILE A 490 22.37 12.63 12.19
N SER A 491 22.36 12.33 10.89
CA SER A 491 22.57 10.97 10.39
C SER A 491 23.60 10.93 9.27
N LEU A 492 24.39 9.88 9.26
CA LEU A 492 25.33 9.53 8.21
C LEU A 492 25.13 8.05 7.86
N SER A 493 24.97 7.74 6.59
CA SER A 493 24.86 6.37 6.10
C SER A 493 25.66 6.17 4.82
N ASP A 494 26.10 4.96 4.60
CA ASP A 494 26.73 4.53 3.36
C ASP A 494 26.32 3.09 3.02
N GLN A 495 26.01 2.86 1.76
CA GLN A 495 25.70 1.57 1.18
C GLN A 495 26.73 1.29 0.06
N TYR A 496 27.44 0.20 0.17
CA TYR A 496 28.50 -0.16 -0.77
C TYR A 496 28.19 -1.50 -1.46
N ASN A 497 28.21 -1.51 -2.80
CA ASN A 497 28.14 -2.74 -3.57
C ASN A 497 29.52 -3.37 -3.72
N ILE A 498 29.69 -4.62 -3.28
CA ILE A 498 31.00 -5.28 -3.23
C ILE A 498 31.38 -5.87 -4.59
N ASP A 499 30.41 -6.49 -5.29
CA ASP A 499 30.72 -7.40 -6.40
C ASP A 499 30.56 -6.74 -7.77
N MET A 500 29.51 -5.98 -8.01
CA MET A 500 29.13 -5.52 -9.35
C MET A 500 29.60 -4.09 -9.63
N THR A 501 28.95 -3.10 -9.04
CA THR A 501 29.20 -1.68 -9.36
C THR A 501 30.44 -1.14 -8.62
N LYS A 502 30.72 -1.68 -7.43
CA LYS A 502 31.78 -1.21 -6.51
C LYS A 502 31.63 0.28 -6.16
N GLU A 503 30.40 0.73 -6.07
CA GLU A 503 30.04 2.12 -5.82
C GLU A 503 29.49 2.34 -4.43
N HIS A 504 29.68 3.57 -3.93
CA HIS A 504 29.17 4.05 -2.66
C HIS A 504 27.91 4.90 -2.88
N TYR A 505 26.87 4.59 -2.13
CA TYR A 505 25.64 5.36 -2.05
C TYR A 505 25.50 5.92 -0.63
N TYR A 506 25.97 7.14 -0.46
CA TYR A 506 26.10 7.77 0.85
C TYR A 506 25.06 8.87 1.05
N MET A 507 24.65 9.07 2.30
CA MET A 507 23.73 10.13 2.69
C MET A 507 24.13 10.71 4.04
N GLY A 508 24.36 12.02 4.07
CA GLY A 508 24.46 12.79 5.30
C GLY A 508 23.24 13.67 5.47
N SER A 509 22.62 13.72 6.65
CA SER A 509 21.49 14.59 6.89
C SER A 509 21.45 15.23 8.26
N LEU A 510 20.85 16.42 8.34
CA LEU A 510 20.55 17.16 9.53
C LEU A 510 19.06 17.45 9.57
N ALA A 511 18.36 17.02 10.60
CA ALA A 511 16.96 17.31 10.80
C ALA A 511 16.73 18.12 12.08
N TYR A 512 15.82 19.09 11.99
CA TYR A 512 15.31 19.86 13.11
C TYR A 512 13.80 19.69 13.21
N ALA A 513 13.30 19.32 14.36
CA ALA A 513 11.87 19.18 14.61
C ALA A 513 11.45 19.97 15.85
N THR A 514 10.37 20.73 15.74
CA THR A 514 9.79 21.49 16.85
C THR A 514 8.28 21.60 16.69
N GLY A 515 7.52 21.19 17.71
CA GLY A 515 6.07 21.11 17.62
C GLY A 515 5.65 20.22 16.44
N SER A 516 4.83 20.80 15.55
CA SER A 516 4.33 20.13 14.32
C SER A 516 5.20 20.39 13.08
N HIS A 517 6.41 20.96 13.24
CA HIS A 517 7.31 21.33 12.14
C HIS A 517 8.55 20.46 12.11
N ARG A 518 8.94 20.00 10.93
CA ARG A 518 10.19 19.31 10.67
C ARG A 518 10.84 19.86 9.40
N LEU A 519 12.10 20.24 9.53
CA LEU A 519 12.97 20.61 8.41
C LEU A 519 14.14 19.64 8.38
N GLN A 520 14.45 19.11 7.20
CA GLN A 520 15.59 18.22 6.99
C GLN A 520 16.40 18.68 5.78
N LEU A 521 17.70 18.80 5.96
CA LEU A 521 18.68 19.05 4.91
C LEU A 521 19.56 17.80 4.77
N GLY A 522 19.77 17.33 3.57
CA GLY A 522 20.60 16.18 3.26
C GLY A 522 21.54 16.45 2.08
N TYR A 523 22.62 15.71 2.02
CA TYR A 523 23.51 15.64 0.88
C TYR A 523 23.94 14.20 0.67
N GLY A 524 23.81 13.72 -0.56
CA GLY A 524 24.21 12.36 -0.83
C GLY A 524 23.89 11.88 -2.24
N ARG A 525 24.07 10.57 -2.42
CA ARG A 525 23.78 9.80 -3.62
C ARG A 525 22.89 8.63 -3.23
N THR A 526 21.74 8.50 -3.88
CA THR A 526 20.81 7.38 -3.69
C THR A 526 20.98 6.37 -4.82
N ARG A 527 20.78 5.10 -4.51
CA ARG A 527 20.79 4.01 -5.48
C ARG A 527 19.50 4.01 -6.31
N ALA A 528 19.60 3.61 -7.57
CA ALA A 528 18.44 3.19 -8.34
C ALA A 528 17.88 1.87 -7.79
N GLY A 529 16.57 1.67 -7.87
CA GLY A 529 15.94 0.42 -7.47
C GLY A 529 14.45 0.52 -7.26
N VAL A 530 13.85 -0.61 -6.92
CA VAL A 530 12.41 -0.71 -6.67
C VAL A 530 12.13 -0.33 -5.22
N ASN A 531 11.19 0.59 -5.01
CA ASN A 531 10.65 0.97 -3.71
C ASN A 531 9.23 0.44 -3.59
N CYS A 532 8.91 -0.29 -2.52
CA CYS A 532 7.60 -0.88 -2.33
C CYS A 532 7.02 -0.50 -0.97
N SER A 533 5.69 -0.30 -0.94
CA SER A 533 4.92 -0.10 0.27
C SER A 533 3.54 -0.75 0.12
N GLY A 534 3.12 -1.51 1.13
CA GLY A 534 1.79 -2.13 1.16
C GLY A 534 1.47 -3.08 -0.01
N GLY A 535 2.49 -3.66 -0.67
CA GLY A 535 2.29 -4.56 -1.80
C GLY A 535 2.24 -3.88 -3.17
N VAL A 536 2.59 -2.60 -3.24
CA VAL A 536 2.74 -1.83 -4.48
C VAL A 536 4.17 -1.35 -4.61
N CYS A 537 4.74 -1.47 -5.80
CA CYS A 537 6.12 -1.13 -6.06
C CYS A 537 6.28 -0.06 -7.15
N ARG A 538 7.35 0.74 -7.03
CA ARG A 538 7.75 1.73 -8.00
C ARG A 538 9.26 1.75 -8.18
N TYR A 539 9.72 1.85 -9.41
CA TYR A 539 11.14 2.07 -9.70
C TYR A 539 11.52 3.53 -9.42
N MET A 540 12.57 3.72 -8.62
CA MET A 540 13.16 5.03 -8.32
C MET A 540 14.55 5.09 -8.97
N PRO A 541 14.84 6.09 -9.80
CA PRO A 541 16.15 6.23 -10.42
C PRO A 541 17.20 6.70 -9.42
N GLU A 542 18.46 6.49 -9.76
CA GLU A 542 19.60 7.03 -9.01
C GLU A 542 19.59 8.55 -9.02
N THR A 543 19.92 9.17 -7.88
CA THR A 543 20.04 10.62 -7.75
C THR A 543 21.23 11.02 -6.91
N LYS A 544 21.83 12.19 -7.19
CA LYS A 544 22.92 12.78 -6.40
C LYS A 544 22.69 14.28 -6.25
N GLY A 545 22.74 14.76 -5.02
CA GLY A 545 22.51 16.19 -4.80
C GLY A 545 22.25 16.58 -3.35
N ILE A 546 21.71 17.77 -3.21
CA ILE A 546 21.25 18.32 -1.94
C ILE A 546 19.75 18.15 -1.84
N TYR A 547 19.29 17.51 -0.77
CA TYR A 547 17.87 17.24 -0.48
C TYR A 547 17.39 18.20 0.60
N LEU A 548 16.26 18.82 0.38
CA LEU A 548 15.56 19.64 1.35
C LEU A 548 14.15 19.13 1.53
N SER A 549 13.75 18.78 2.75
CA SER A 549 12.39 18.36 3.08
C SER A 549 11.83 19.20 4.21
N TYR A 550 10.63 19.71 4.01
CA TYR A 550 9.87 20.44 5.03
C TYR A 550 8.47 19.85 5.19
N ASN A 551 8.09 19.59 6.43
CA ASN A 551 6.73 19.22 6.81
C ASN A 551 6.30 20.08 7.99
N GLY A 552 5.12 20.73 7.87
CA GLY A 552 4.59 21.59 8.91
C GLY A 552 3.08 21.64 8.93
N SER A 553 2.50 21.76 10.13
CA SER A 553 1.06 21.99 10.34
C SER A 553 0.86 23.21 11.26
N PHE A 554 -0.15 24.02 10.95
CA PHE A 554 -0.46 25.29 11.59
C PHE A 554 -1.89 25.32 12.11
#